data_833bd290e23ba051ea21f1ef2e5f206a
#
_entry.id   833bd290e23ba051ea21f1ef2e5f206a
#
_cell.length_a   1.000
_cell.length_b   1.000
_cell.length_c   1.000
_cell.angle_alpha   90.00
_cell.angle_beta   90.00
_cell.angle_gamma   90.00
#
_symmetry.space_group_name_H-M   'P 1'
#
loop_
_entity.id
_entity.type
_entity.pdbx_description
1 polymer ?
#
loop_
_entity_poly.entity_id
_entity_poly.type
_entity_poly.pdbx_seq_one_letter_code
_entity_poly.pdbx_strand_id
1 'polypeptide(L)'
;MSALAGERTVLASGGEGFPSALESVAQPPDRLYVVGDPFALQEGIAIVGARRATPYGRGCAKRFAALAARRGIVVVSGGARGCDAAAHAAALEEGGRTVAFLGGGCDRLYPAEHEGLFQRIVDEGGAVVSEHAWNEDPKPYRFRLRNRLIAGLARATLIVEAGLPSGTFSTADEALAANRDVLVGPGAITALS
;
A
#
# COMPACT_ATOMS: atom_id res chain seq x y z
N MET A 1 7.94 17.69 -11.21
CA MET A 1 7.22 16.41 -11.13
C MET A 1 5.87 16.61 -11.77
N SER A 2 5.53 15.79 -12.74
CA SER A 2 4.20 15.82 -13.35
C SER A 2 3.20 15.17 -12.40
N ALA A 3 1.95 15.66 -12.40
CA ALA A 3 0.88 14.98 -11.69
C ALA A 3 0.56 13.66 -12.43
N LEU A 4 0.15 12.63 -11.68
CA LEU A 4 -0.33 11.39 -12.30
C LEU A 4 -1.52 11.69 -13.21
N ALA A 5 -1.50 11.10 -14.41
CA ALA A 5 -2.62 11.10 -15.33
C ALA A 5 -3.65 10.07 -14.86
N GLY A 6 -4.93 10.42 -14.92
CA GLY A 6 -6.03 9.52 -14.53
C GLY A 6 -7.21 10.25 -13.92
N GLU A 7 -8.28 9.51 -13.72
CA GLU A 7 -9.46 10.02 -13.03
C GLU A 7 -9.13 10.44 -11.60
N ARG A 8 -9.71 11.56 -11.15
CA ARG A 8 -9.49 12.12 -9.82
C ARG A 8 -10.79 12.18 -9.06
N THR A 9 -10.85 11.47 -7.97
CA THR A 9 -12.04 11.38 -7.12
C THR A 9 -11.69 11.75 -5.69
N VAL A 10 -12.61 12.41 -5.00
CA VAL A 10 -12.55 12.64 -3.55
C VAL A 10 -13.70 11.89 -2.90
N LEU A 11 -13.37 10.89 -2.09
CA LEU A 11 -14.34 10.11 -1.35
C LEU A 11 -14.41 10.65 0.09
N ALA A 12 -15.59 11.06 0.53
CA ALA A 12 -15.81 11.49 1.92
C ALA A 12 -16.22 10.29 2.79
N SER A 13 -15.78 10.27 4.03
CA SER A 13 -16.20 9.25 5.02
C SER A 13 -17.71 9.22 5.14
N GLY A 14 -18.29 8.03 5.17
CA GLY A 14 -19.75 7.82 5.15
C GLY A 14 -20.42 8.07 3.81
N GLY A 15 -19.68 8.51 2.78
CA GLY A 15 -20.20 8.77 1.44
C GLY A 15 -20.15 7.55 0.53
N GLU A 16 -20.80 7.68 -0.62
CA GLU A 16 -20.81 6.63 -1.65
C GLU A 16 -19.39 6.33 -2.14
N GLY A 17 -19.06 5.04 -2.24
CA GLY A 17 -17.75 4.56 -2.70
C GLY A 17 -16.63 4.64 -1.66
N PHE A 18 -16.87 5.21 -0.47
CA PHE A 18 -15.88 5.17 0.60
C PHE A 18 -15.77 3.75 1.19
N PRO A 19 -14.54 3.18 1.32
CA PRO A 19 -14.39 1.84 1.85
C PRO A 19 -14.80 1.74 3.32
N SER A 20 -15.85 0.99 3.65
CA SER A 20 -16.33 0.82 5.03
C SER A 20 -15.26 0.24 5.96
N ALA A 21 -14.34 -0.55 5.44
CA ALA A 21 -13.20 -1.08 6.18
C ALA A 21 -12.31 0.02 6.78
N LEU A 22 -12.25 1.19 6.15
CA LEU A 22 -11.46 2.33 6.62
C LEU A 22 -12.20 3.21 7.63
N GLU A 23 -13.50 3.00 7.84
CA GLU A 23 -14.27 3.70 8.88
C GLU A 23 -13.99 3.15 10.28
N SER A 24 -13.51 1.90 10.36
CA SER A 24 -13.24 1.20 11.62
C SER A 24 -11.78 1.22 12.06
N VAL A 25 -10.88 1.87 11.30
CA VAL A 25 -9.48 2.02 11.72
C VAL A 25 -9.33 3.07 12.83
N ALA A 26 -8.25 2.99 13.59
CA ALA A 26 -7.91 4.05 14.52
C ALA A 26 -7.74 5.38 13.76
N GLN A 27 -8.46 6.42 14.17
CA GLN A 27 -8.49 7.72 13.47
C GLN A 27 -8.88 7.58 11.98
N PRO A 28 -10.15 7.26 11.68
CA PRO A 28 -10.62 7.15 10.30
C PRO A 28 -10.32 8.43 9.51
N PRO A 29 -9.96 8.34 8.22
CA PRO A 29 -9.73 9.52 7.42
C PRO A 29 -11.08 10.18 7.06
N ASP A 30 -11.19 11.50 7.18
CA ASP A 30 -12.39 12.25 6.79
C ASP A 30 -12.67 12.13 5.29
N ARG A 31 -11.61 11.97 4.50
CA ARG A 31 -11.69 11.83 3.03
C ARG A 31 -10.47 11.13 2.46
N LEU A 32 -10.65 10.60 1.27
CA LEU A 32 -9.58 10.02 0.47
C LEU A 32 -9.51 10.75 -0.87
N TYR A 33 -8.31 11.14 -1.26
CA TYR A 33 -7.97 11.67 -2.58
C TYR A 33 -7.45 10.50 -3.42
N VAL A 34 -8.13 10.17 -4.49
CA VAL A 34 -7.89 8.98 -5.32
C VAL A 34 -7.51 9.40 -6.73
N VAL A 35 -6.43 8.86 -7.26
CA VAL A 35 -6.09 8.91 -8.68
C VAL A 35 -6.17 7.48 -9.22
N GLY A 36 -6.96 7.26 -10.25
CA GLY A 36 -7.24 5.95 -10.84
C GLY A 36 -8.65 5.45 -10.52
N ASP A 37 -8.81 4.13 -10.47
CA ASP A 37 -10.13 3.49 -10.28
C ASP A 37 -10.52 3.45 -8.79
N PRO A 38 -11.53 4.21 -8.32
CA PRO A 38 -11.97 4.14 -6.93
C PRO A 38 -12.56 2.76 -6.58
N PHE A 39 -13.05 1.99 -7.54
CA PHE A 39 -13.54 0.62 -7.30
C PHE A 39 -12.41 -0.39 -7.02
N ALA A 40 -11.14 0.00 -7.20
CA ALA A 40 -10.00 -0.79 -6.73
C ALA A 40 -9.85 -0.79 -5.20
N LEU A 41 -10.49 0.15 -4.48
CA LEU A 41 -10.42 0.26 -3.02
C LEU A 41 -11.27 -0.83 -2.34
N GLN A 42 -10.99 -2.07 -2.63
CA GLN A 42 -11.63 -3.26 -2.05
C GLN A 42 -10.72 -3.89 -0.99
N GLU A 43 -11.32 -4.63 -0.05
CA GLU A 43 -10.53 -5.40 0.91
C GLU A 43 -9.65 -6.43 0.19
N GLY A 44 -8.34 -6.34 0.44
CA GLY A 44 -7.33 -7.16 -0.20
C GLY A 44 -6.35 -7.79 0.78
N ILE A 45 -5.10 -7.93 0.33
CA ILE A 45 -3.97 -8.32 1.16
C ILE A 45 -2.94 -7.18 1.19
N ALA A 46 -2.54 -6.74 2.38
CA ALA A 46 -1.42 -5.84 2.52
C ALA A 46 -0.11 -6.64 2.41
N ILE A 47 0.81 -6.19 1.55
CA ILE A 47 2.15 -6.77 1.44
C ILE A 47 3.16 -5.65 1.69
N VAL A 48 3.86 -5.76 2.81
CA VAL A 48 4.78 -4.73 3.29
C VAL A 48 6.12 -5.33 3.71
N GLY A 49 7.14 -4.48 3.77
CA GLY A 49 8.44 -4.95 4.22
C GLY A 49 9.56 -3.91 4.13
N ALA A 50 10.79 -4.37 4.21
CA ALA A 50 11.97 -3.54 4.24
C ALA A 50 12.10 -2.65 2.99
N ARG A 51 12.43 -1.37 3.20
CA ARG A 51 12.77 -0.43 2.11
C ARG A 51 14.09 -0.77 1.43
N ARG A 52 15.03 -1.35 2.19
CA ARG A 52 16.31 -1.89 1.71
C ARG A 52 16.25 -3.41 1.70
N ALA A 53 15.24 -3.93 1.00
CA ALA A 53 14.97 -5.37 0.93
C ALA A 53 16.12 -6.15 0.30
N THR A 54 16.38 -7.33 0.85
CA THR A 54 17.27 -8.31 0.24
C THR A 54 16.67 -8.87 -1.05
N PRO A 55 17.45 -9.54 -1.92
CA PRO A 55 16.89 -10.29 -3.05
C PRO A 55 15.81 -11.29 -2.62
N TYR A 56 15.98 -11.94 -1.46
CA TYR A 56 15.01 -12.86 -0.89
C TYR A 56 13.70 -12.14 -0.54
N GLY A 57 13.75 -11.04 0.22
CA GLY A 57 12.57 -10.27 0.59
C GLY A 57 11.80 -9.76 -0.63
N ARG A 58 12.50 -9.21 -1.63
CA ARG A 58 11.86 -8.82 -2.90
C ARG A 58 11.24 -10.02 -3.63
N GLY A 59 11.91 -11.16 -3.64
CA GLY A 59 11.39 -12.40 -4.22
C GLY A 59 10.12 -12.90 -3.54
N CYS A 60 10.07 -12.85 -2.21
CA CYS A 60 8.88 -13.18 -1.43
C CYS A 60 7.73 -12.20 -1.73
N ALA A 61 7.99 -10.89 -1.71
CA ALA A 61 6.99 -9.88 -2.03
C ALA A 61 6.37 -10.12 -3.42
N LYS A 62 7.21 -10.34 -4.43
CA LYS A 62 6.77 -10.65 -5.79
C LYS A 62 5.90 -11.91 -5.84
N ARG A 63 6.37 -12.99 -5.23
CA ARG A 63 5.68 -14.30 -5.26
C ARG A 63 4.28 -14.20 -4.64
N PHE A 64 4.16 -13.59 -3.47
CA PHE A 64 2.88 -13.48 -2.80
C PHE A 64 1.94 -12.50 -3.49
N ALA A 65 2.45 -11.38 -4.02
CA ALA A 65 1.64 -10.44 -4.80
C ALA A 65 1.11 -11.06 -6.09
N ALA A 66 1.95 -11.81 -6.82
CA ALA A 66 1.54 -12.55 -8.00
C ALA A 66 0.46 -13.59 -7.69
N LEU A 67 0.60 -14.33 -6.58
CA LEU A 67 -0.41 -15.30 -6.15
C LEU A 67 -1.73 -14.65 -5.77
N ALA A 68 -1.72 -13.49 -5.13
CA ALA A 68 -2.90 -12.71 -4.80
C ALA A 68 -3.59 -12.21 -6.08
N ALA A 69 -2.83 -11.59 -6.99
CA ALA A 69 -3.32 -11.06 -8.25
C ALA A 69 -4.01 -12.12 -9.11
N ARG A 70 -3.39 -13.29 -9.27
CA ARG A 70 -4.00 -14.44 -10.00
C ARG A 70 -5.33 -14.91 -9.40
N ARG A 71 -5.59 -14.62 -8.13
CA ARG A 71 -6.86 -14.94 -7.46
C ARG A 71 -7.85 -13.78 -7.44
N GLY A 72 -7.55 -12.69 -8.14
CA GLY A 72 -8.37 -11.48 -8.13
C GLY A 72 -8.35 -10.72 -6.80
N ILE A 73 -7.36 -11.01 -5.92
CA ILE A 73 -7.22 -10.33 -4.63
C ILE A 73 -6.38 -9.06 -4.84
N VAL A 74 -6.92 -7.93 -4.43
CA VAL A 74 -6.22 -6.64 -4.52
C VAL A 74 -5.00 -6.64 -3.60
N VAL A 75 -3.85 -6.20 -4.15
CA VAL A 75 -2.63 -5.99 -3.37
C VAL A 75 -2.61 -4.55 -2.85
N VAL A 76 -2.52 -4.38 -1.53
CA VAL A 76 -2.47 -3.08 -0.88
C VAL A 76 -1.07 -2.85 -0.33
N SER A 77 -0.47 -1.70 -0.59
CA SER A 77 0.84 -1.37 -0.02
C SER A 77 1.09 0.14 0.03
N GLY A 78 2.29 0.53 0.41
CA GLY A 78 2.66 1.93 0.62
C GLY A 78 3.44 2.59 -0.50
N GLY A 79 3.80 1.86 -1.55
CA GLY A 79 4.62 2.38 -2.63
C GLY A 79 6.06 2.71 -2.24
N ALA A 80 6.53 2.29 -1.08
CA ALA A 80 7.92 2.50 -0.65
C ALA A 80 8.90 1.68 -1.51
N ARG A 81 10.19 2.03 -1.42
CA ARG A 81 11.26 1.20 -2.02
C ARG A 81 11.22 -0.22 -1.46
N GLY A 82 11.80 -1.16 -2.17
CA GLY A 82 11.99 -2.53 -1.71
C GLY A 82 10.75 -3.40 -1.84
N CYS A 83 10.21 -3.91 -0.74
CA CYS A 83 9.13 -4.89 -0.76
C CYS A 83 7.84 -4.34 -1.35
N ASP A 84 7.45 -3.10 -0.99
CA ASP A 84 6.21 -2.49 -1.48
C ASP A 84 6.20 -2.35 -3.00
N ALA A 85 7.27 -1.75 -3.56
CA ALA A 85 7.40 -1.61 -5.01
C ALA A 85 7.45 -2.96 -5.75
N ALA A 86 8.12 -3.95 -5.16
CA ALA A 86 8.17 -5.30 -5.71
C ALA A 86 6.79 -5.97 -5.72
N ALA A 87 5.98 -5.74 -4.67
CA ALA A 87 4.62 -6.26 -4.58
C ALA A 87 3.70 -5.61 -5.63
N HIS A 88 3.71 -4.28 -5.72
CA HIS A 88 2.91 -3.56 -6.74
C HIS A 88 3.26 -4.02 -8.16
N ALA A 89 4.55 -4.03 -8.50
CA ALA A 89 5.01 -4.43 -9.83
C ALA A 89 4.56 -5.85 -10.19
N ALA A 90 4.71 -6.80 -9.26
CA ALA A 90 4.31 -8.19 -9.50
C ALA A 90 2.79 -8.39 -9.59
N ALA A 91 1.99 -7.60 -8.86
CA ALA A 91 0.55 -7.62 -9.02
C ALA A 91 0.13 -7.18 -10.43
N LEU A 92 0.73 -6.09 -10.93
CA LEU A 92 0.49 -5.58 -12.29
C LEU A 92 0.97 -6.56 -13.36
N GLU A 93 2.15 -7.16 -13.21
CA GLU A 93 2.68 -8.19 -14.13
C GLU A 93 1.72 -9.37 -14.33
N GLU A 94 0.88 -9.67 -13.35
CA GLU A 94 -0.15 -10.72 -13.42
C GLU A 94 -1.54 -10.18 -13.81
N GLY A 95 -1.64 -8.93 -14.23
CA GLY A 95 -2.91 -8.29 -14.58
C GLY A 95 -3.85 -8.06 -13.40
N GLY A 96 -3.34 -8.07 -12.17
CA GLY A 96 -4.11 -7.83 -10.96
C GLY A 96 -4.15 -6.36 -10.58
N ARG A 97 -5.16 -5.98 -9.78
CA ARG A 97 -5.30 -4.62 -9.26
C ARG A 97 -4.44 -4.42 -8.01
N THR A 98 -3.93 -3.20 -7.86
CA THR A 98 -3.18 -2.83 -6.66
C THR A 98 -3.48 -1.40 -6.22
N VAL A 99 -3.45 -1.16 -4.90
CA VAL A 99 -3.72 0.13 -4.28
C VAL A 99 -2.50 0.61 -3.52
N ALA A 100 -2.00 1.78 -3.88
CA ALA A 100 -0.87 2.42 -3.20
C ALA A 100 -1.36 3.60 -2.35
N PHE A 101 -1.28 3.47 -1.02
CA PHE A 101 -1.49 4.62 -0.14
C PHE A 101 -0.21 5.46 -0.04
N LEU A 102 -0.33 6.79 -0.04
CA LEU A 102 0.79 7.71 0.04
C LEU A 102 0.84 8.42 1.41
N GLY A 103 2.03 8.87 1.81
CA GLY A 103 2.22 9.70 3.00
C GLY A 103 2.24 11.20 2.74
N GLY A 104 1.94 11.61 1.52
CA GLY A 104 1.73 12.97 1.05
C GLY A 104 0.60 12.98 0.04
N GLY A 105 0.22 14.13 -0.51
CA GLY A 105 -0.79 14.25 -1.56
C GLY A 105 -0.37 13.56 -2.85
N CYS A 106 -1.35 13.16 -3.68
CA CYS A 106 -1.09 12.39 -4.89
C CYS A 106 -0.30 13.17 -5.97
N ASP A 107 -0.17 14.50 -5.85
CA ASP A 107 0.68 15.33 -6.70
C ASP A 107 2.09 15.54 -6.11
N ARG A 108 2.40 14.93 -4.97
CA ARG A 108 3.69 14.99 -4.27
C ARG A 108 4.22 13.59 -4.04
N LEU A 109 4.51 12.90 -5.14
CA LEU A 109 4.92 11.50 -5.14
C LEU A 109 6.23 11.27 -4.36
N TYR A 110 6.22 10.27 -3.51
CA TYR A 110 7.41 9.81 -2.80
C TYR A 110 7.41 8.28 -2.65
N PRO A 111 8.50 7.61 -3.03
CA PRO A 111 9.72 8.17 -3.62
C PRO A 111 9.48 8.62 -5.08
N ALA A 112 10.15 9.70 -5.49
CA ALA A 112 9.93 10.29 -6.83
C ALA A 112 10.30 9.36 -7.98
N GLU A 113 11.28 8.47 -7.79
CA GLU A 113 11.68 7.46 -8.77
C GLU A 113 10.60 6.40 -9.06
N HIS A 114 9.55 6.32 -8.24
CA HIS A 114 8.40 5.43 -8.45
C HIS A 114 7.26 6.07 -9.23
N GLU A 115 7.44 7.28 -9.78
CA GLU A 115 6.41 7.94 -10.60
C GLU A 115 5.88 7.01 -11.70
N GLY A 116 6.77 6.34 -12.44
CA GLY A 116 6.36 5.38 -13.47
C GLY A 116 5.61 4.16 -12.92
N LEU A 117 5.93 3.68 -11.71
CA LEU A 117 5.19 2.60 -11.08
C LEU A 117 3.79 3.08 -10.64
N PHE A 118 3.69 4.26 -10.04
CA PHE A 118 2.41 4.83 -9.66
C PHE A 118 1.52 5.11 -10.87
N GLN A 119 2.10 5.58 -11.98
CA GLN A 119 1.35 5.76 -13.22
C GLN A 119 0.82 4.42 -13.75
N ARG A 120 1.64 3.37 -13.76
CA ARG A 120 1.19 2.03 -14.15
C ARG A 120 0.06 1.50 -13.26
N ILE A 121 0.10 1.75 -11.95
CA ILE A 121 -1.00 1.39 -11.04
C ILE A 121 -2.31 2.01 -11.50
N VAL A 122 -2.28 3.29 -11.87
CA VAL A 122 -3.45 4.02 -12.37
C VAL A 122 -3.92 3.46 -13.72
N ASP A 123 -3.00 3.31 -14.67
CA ASP A 123 -3.29 2.90 -16.05
C ASP A 123 -3.85 1.46 -16.13
N GLU A 124 -3.45 0.60 -15.19
CA GLU A 124 -3.81 -0.82 -15.16
C GLU A 124 -5.01 -1.10 -14.20
N GLY A 125 -5.82 -0.08 -13.88
CA GLY A 125 -7.08 -0.22 -13.14
C GLY A 125 -6.93 -0.36 -11.62
N GLY A 126 -5.81 0.09 -11.08
CA GLY A 126 -5.58 0.28 -9.65
C GLY A 126 -5.82 1.72 -9.22
N ALA A 127 -5.36 2.05 -8.00
CA ALA A 127 -5.50 3.39 -7.44
C ALA A 127 -4.27 3.83 -6.65
N VAL A 128 -3.95 5.10 -6.76
CA VAL A 128 -3.01 5.82 -5.88
C VAL A 128 -3.82 6.73 -4.98
N VAL A 129 -3.67 6.59 -3.67
CA VAL A 129 -4.60 7.13 -2.68
C VAL A 129 -3.87 7.89 -1.59
N SER A 130 -4.44 8.99 -1.14
CA SER A 130 -3.97 9.74 0.02
C SER A 130 -5.14 10.27 0.86
N GLU A 131 -4.94 10.40 2.17
CA GLU A 131 -5.82 11.16 3.05
C GLU A 131 -5.48 12.67 3.06
N HIS A 132 -4.36 13.05 2.43
CA HIS A 132 -3.89 14.42 2.34
C HIS A 132 -4.27 15.07 1.02
N ALA A 133 -4.53 16.38 1.04
CA ALA A 133 -4.87 17.13 -0.18
C ALA A 133 -3.80 16.95 -1.27
N TRP A 134 -4.21 17.11 -2.52
CA TRP A 134 -3.42 16.79 -3.72
C TRP A 134 -1.95 17.25 -3.67
N ASN A 135 -1.69 18.47 -3.22
CA ASN A 135 -0.38 19.11 -3.21
C ASN A 135 0.35 19.09 -1.86
N GLU A 136 -0.12 18.30 -0.90
CA GLU A 136 0.49 18.20 0.43
C GLU A 136 1.82 17.46 0.38
N ASP A 137 2.87 18.09 0.93
CA ASP A 137 4.19 17.48 0.95
C ASP A 137 4.25 16.27 1.89
N PRO A 138 4.98 15.20 1.51
CA PRO A 138 5.20 14.05 2.37
C PRO A 138 6.04 14.46 3.58
N LYS A 139 5.61 14.03 4.77
CA LYS A 139 6.34 14.27 6.05
C LYS A 139 6.64 12.94 6.74
N PRO A 140 7.76 12.81 7.47
CA PRO A 140 8.15 11.53 8.08
C PRO A 140 7.07 10.88 8.93
N TYR A 141 6.33 11.64 9.76
CA TYR A 141 5.27 11.10 10.61
C TYR A 141 4.05 10.60 9.81
N ARG A 142 3.76 11.21 8.64
CA ARG A 142 2.62 10.83 7.79
C ARG A 142 2.77 9.42 7.22
N PHE A 143 3.99 8.94 7.00
CA PHE A 143 4.20 7.56 6.56
C PHE A 143 3.79 6.53 7.62
N ARG A 144 3.95 6.86 8.91
CA ARG A 144 3.48 6.00 10.00
C ARG A 144 1.96 6.07 10.12
N LEU A 145 1.42 7.30 10.13
CA LEU A 145 -0.03 7.51 10.22
C LEU A 145 -0.78 6.79 9.10
N ARG A 146 -0.28 6.87 7.86
CA ARG A 146 -0.85 6.21 6.68
C ARG A 146 -0.91 4.68 6.82
N ASN A 147 -0.01 4.05 7.59
CA ASN A 147 0.06 2.58 7.68
C ASN A 147 -1.24 1.96 8.18
N ARG A 148 -2.04 2.69 8.98
CA ARG A 148 -3.37 2.25 9.39
C ARG A 148 -4.34 2.08 8.22
N LEU A 149 -4.18 2.87 7.14
CA LEU A 149 -5.01 2.75 5.95
C LEU A 149 -4.63 1.52 5.13
N ILE A 150 -3.33 1.20 5.04
CA ILE A 150 -2.86 -0.02 4.39
C ILE A 150 -3.41 -1.24 5.12
N ALA A 151 -3.22 -1.29 6.45
CA ALA A 151 -3.70 -2.39 7.27
C ALA A 151 -5.23 -2.49 7.29
N GLY A 152 -5.91 -1.35 7.38
CA GLY A 152 -7.37 -1.27 7.44
C GLY A 152 -8.07 -1.74 6.17
N LEU A 153 -7.52 -1.43 4.98
CA LEU A 153 -8.08 -1.89 3.71
C LEU A 153 -7.75 -3.37 3.42
N ALA A 154 -6.97 -4.03 4.24
CA ALA A 154 -6.58 -5.43 4.04
C ALA A 154 -7.27 -6.36 5.03
N ARG A 155 -7.63 -7.56 4.60
CA ARG A 155 -8.08 -8.64 5.49
C ARG A 155 -6.92 -9.22 6.28
N ALA A 156 -5.73 -9.27 5.66
CA ALA A 156 -4.50 -9.72 6.29
C ALA A 156 -3.33 -8.87 5.84
N THR A 157 -2.36 -8.67 6.72
CA THR A 157 -1.10 -7.98 6.45
C THR A 157 0.04 -8.98 6.44
N LEU A 158 0.72 -9.14 5.30
CA LEU A 158 1.90 -9.97 5.15
C LEU A 158 3.17 -9.11 5.26
N ILE A 159 3.97 -9.38 6.27
CA ILE A 159 5.33 -8.84 6.43
C ILE A 159 6.30 -9.83 5.78
N VAL A 160 6.91 -9.44 4.67
CA VAL A 160 7.82 -10.33 3.94
C VAL A 160 9.26 -10.25 4.42
N GLU A 161 9.68 -9.08 4.89
CA GLU A 161 11.01 -8.84 5.46
C GLU A 161 10.97 -7.58 6.34
N ALA A 162 11.53 -7.64 7.53
CA ALA A 162 11.68 -6.49 8.40
C ALA A 162 13.03 -6.56 9.13
N GLY A 163 13.79 -5.47 9.10
CA GLY A 163 14.99 -5.30 9.94
C GLY A 163 14.64 -4.64 11.27
N LEU A 164 15.57 -4.62 12.20
CA LEU A 164 15.44 -3.87 13.46
C LEU A 164 16.37 -2.65 13.45
N PRO A 165 15.87 -1.41 13.73
CA PRO A 165 14.46 -1.02 13.86
C PRO A 165 13.78 -0.88 12.49
N SER A 166 12.47 -1.17 12.38
CA SER A 166 11.73 -1.08 11.13
C SER A 166 10.36 -0.40 11.29
N GLY A 167 10.05 0.50 10.33
CA GLY A 167 8.71 1.08 10.21
C GLY A 167 7.64 0.07 9.78
N THR A 168 8.05 -1.13 9.34
CA THR A 168 7.13 -2.22 8.96
C THR A 168 6.34 -2.73 10.17
N PHE A 169 6.95 -2.72 11.37
CA PHE A 169 6.25 -3.12 12.60
C PHE A 169 5.07 -2.22 12.93
N SER A 170 5.14 -0.91 12.59
CA SER A 170 3.97 -0.05 12.80
C SER A 170 2.77 -0.45 11.93
N THR A 171 2.98 -1.07 10.76
CA THR A 171 1.86 -1.60 9.97
C THR A 171 1.28 -2.87 10.60
N ALA A 172 2.12 -3.69 11.25
CA ALA A 172 1.64 -4.85 12.02
C ALA A 172 0.81 -4.41 13.23
N ASP A 173 1.30 -3.43 13.98
CA ASP A 173 0.58 -2.89 15.13
C ASP A 173 -0.79 -2.33 14.72
N GLU A 174 -0.86 -1.60 13.61
CA GLU A 174 -2.10 -1.08 13.05
C GLU A 174 -3.05 -2.20 12.57
N ALA A 175 -2.51 -3.28 11.98
CA ALA A 175 -3.31 -4.44 11.58
C ALA A 175 -3.94 -5.13 12.81
N LEU A 176 -3.16 -5.36 13.86
CA LEU A 176 -3.65 -5.93 15.11
C LEU A 176 -4.70 -5.02 15.77
N ALA A 177 -4.46 -3.71 15.79
CA ALA A 177 -5.42 -2.73 16.32
C ALA A 177 -6.74 -2.72 15.54
N ALA A 178 -6.69 -3.00 14.23
CA ALA A 178 -7.87 -3.13 13.36
C ALA A 178 -8.48 -4.54 13.37
N ASN A 179 -8.03 -5.44 14.26
CA ASN A 179 -8.45 -6.84 14.34
C ASN A 179 -8.27 -7.59 13.00
N ARG A 180 -7.14 -7.35 12.32
CA ARG A 180 -6.77 -8.00 11.06
C ARG A 180 -5.62 -8.99 11.29
N ASP A 181 -5.59 -10.05 10.49
CA ASP A 181 -4.54 -11.05 10.57
C ASP A 181 -3.17 -10.47 10.18
N VAL A 182 -2.14 -10.87 10.93
CA VAL A 182 -0.74 -10.56 10.62
C VAL A 182 0.00 -11.85 10.30
N LEU A 183 0.51 -11.92 9.09
CA LEU A 183 1.31 -13.02 8.58
C LEU A 183 2.76 -12.55 8.44
N VAL A 184 3.70 -13.38 8.84
CA VAL A 184 5.13 -13.06 8.73
C VAL A 184 5.81 -14.11 7.87
N GLY A 185 6.48 -13.66 6.82
CA GLY A 185 7.33 -14.53 6.01
C GLY A 185 8.52 -15.03 6.85
N PRO A 186 8.92 -16.31 6.74
CA PRO A 186 10.14 -16.77 7.39
C PRO A 186 11.34 -15.97 6.85
N GLY A 187 12.27 -15.61 7.73
CA GLY A 187 13.54 -15.04 7.31
C GLY A 187 14.34 -16.02 6.44
N ALA A 188 15.28 -15.51 5.64
CA ALA A 188 16.21 -16.41 4.94
C ALA A 188 17.02 -17.23 5.98
N ILE A 189 17.14 -18.52 5.76
CA ILE A 189 17.88 -19.44 6.66
C ILE A 189 19.35 -18.98 6.84
N THR A 190 19.87 -18.24 5.87
CA THR A 190 21.22 -17.66 5.86
C THR A 190 21.29 -16.22 6.37
N ALA A 191 20.17 -15.63 6.80
CA ALA A 191 20.18 -14.29 7.37
C ALA A 191 20.87 -14.34 8.74
N LEU A 192 21.93 -13.54 8.90
CA LEU A 192 22.50 -13.29 10.21
C LEU A 192 21.45 -12.59 11.07
N SER A 193 21.17 -13.15 12.23
CA SER A 193 20.28 -12.63 13.26
C SER A 193 20.85 -11.34 13.88
#